data_6d714f5975bc6451c118a14e2ad76a5b
#
_entry.id   6d714f5975bc6451c118a14e2ad76a5b
#
_cell.length_a   1.000
_cell.length_b   1.000
_cell.length_c   1.000
_cell.angle_alpha   90.00
_cell.angle_beta   90.00
_cell.angle_gamma   90.00
#
_symmetry.space_group_name_H-M   'P 1'
#
loop_
_entity.id
_entity.type
_entity.pdbx_description
1 polymer ?
#
loop_
_entity_poly.entity_id
_entity_poly.type
_entity_poly.pdbx_seq_one_letter_code
_entity_poly.pdbx_strand_id
1 'polypeptide(L)'
;MSFFSTQQLGTLTRITAFILCQSLVACSQDPQANPADQKPGAAAKESVPVALWKEFDGRRAYAEVERQVACGPRPSGSQALAKARGHLTSTLQSHGWQVQPQVFTAQTPHGAIEMTNLVARFGSTPSAPASTQKAVIGSHYDTKSFSTISFVGANDGASSAGALLELSRVLALDPGLAAQIELVFFDGEEALQQFTETDGLYGSRHYATQLRDSGRAAQFQFAVVWDMIGDKNLTVTLPLDSPKELTQRLLASAEAVQSRGHFRIFDRPMLDDHVPLGLIAHIPAIDIIDFEYDAWHTADDTLAQISPQSLQTIGSVTLHFLKNLLP
;
A
#
# COMPACT_ATOMS: atom_id res chain seq x y z
N MET A 1 61.97 -4.23 -19.07
CA MET A 1 61.85 -3.70 -20.43
C MET A 1 60.61 -2.85 -20.43
N SER A 2 60.64 -1.59 -20.02
CA SER A 2 60.91 -0.35 -20.77
C SER A 2 60.06 -0.25 -22.04
N PHE A 3 59.14 0.68 -22.09
CA PHE A 3 59.33 2.00 -22.67
C PHE A 3 58.18 2.98 -22.32
N PHE A 4 58.58 4.15 -21.89
CA PHE A 4 57.88 5.41 -21.73
C PHE A 4 57.47 6.00 -23.09
N SER A 5 56.40 6.79 -23.17
CA SER A 5 56.39 8.00 -23.97
C SER A 5 55.35 9.00 -23.47
N THR A 6 55.84 10.10 -23.03
CA THR A 6 55.22 11.42 -22.74
C THR A 6 55.16 12.26 -24.00
N GLN A 7 54.14 13.14 -24.15
CA GLN A 7 54.21 14.51 -24.72
C GLN A 7 52.83 15.15 -24.60
N GLN A 8 52.67 16.17 -23.90
CA GLN A 8 52.97 17.63 -23.94
C GLN A 8 51.79 18.47 -24.48
N LEU A 9 51.42 19.35 -23.60
CA LEU A 9 50.93 20.76 -23.65
C LEU A 9 50.53 21.36 -25.00
N GLY A 10 49.45 22.15 -24.91
CA GLY A 10 49.06 23.16 -25.87
C GLY A 10 48.08 24.16 -25.30
N THR A 11 48.58 25.16 -24.60
CA THR A 11 47.90 26.38 -24.16
C THR A 11 47.61 27.29 -25.34
N LEU A 12 46.39 27.79 -25.50
CA LEU A 12 46.11 28.96 -26.32
C LEU A 12 45.12 29.92 -25.62
N THR A 13 45.72 31.00 -25.14
CA THR A 13 45.12 32.24 -24.69
C THR A 13 44.57 33.01 -25.90
N ARG A 14 43.33 33.47 -25.90
CA ARG A 14 42.87 34.59 -26.73
C ARG A 14 42.09 35.60 -25.92
N ILE A 15 42.66 36.76 -25.86
CA ILE A 15 42.19 38.08 -25.45
C ILE A 15 41.35 38.66 -26.61
N THR A 16 40.23 39.27 -26.35
CA THR A 16 39.69 40.40 -27.11
C THR A 16 38.43 40.92 -26.46
N ALA A 17 38.47 42.02 -25.90
CA ALA A 17 38.16 43.41 -26.34
C ALA A 17 36.70 43.81 -25.93
N PHE A 18 36.71 44.77 -25.02
CA PHE A 18 35.58 45.62 -24.66
C PHE A 18 35.16 46.51 -25.84
N ILE A 19 33.89 46.57 -26.15
CA ILE A 19 33.26 47.69 -26.86
C ILE A 19 32.19 48.28 -25.96
N LEU A 20 32.45 49.51 -25.54
CA LEU A 20 31.57 50.41 -24.83
C LEU A 20 30.68 51.08 -25.87
N CYS A 21 29.38 50.94 -25.78
CA CYS A 21 28.45 51.72 -26.56
C CYS A 21 27.52 52.46 -25.59
N GLN A 22 27.80 53.77 -25.44
CA GLN A 22 26.91 54.72 -24.77
C GLN A 22 25.77 55.05 -25.73
N SER A 23 24.55 54.90 -25.29
CA SER A 23 23.38 55.43 -25.97
C SER A 23 22.51 56.21 -24.99
N LEU A 24 22.25 57.43 -25.40
CA LEU A 24 21.56 58.54 -24.75
C LEU A 24 20.17 58.18 -24.21
N VAL A 25 19.89 58.69 -23.01
CA VAL A 25 18.59 58.76 -22.36
C VAL A 25 17.75 59.83 -23.06
N ALA A 26 16.57 59.42 -23.55
CA ALA A 26 15.47 60.32 -23.87
C ALA A 26 14.34 60.07 -22.83
N CYS A 27 14.10 61.05 -21.98
CA CYS A 27 12.93 61.11 -21.09
C CYS A 27 11.67 61.33 -21.94
N SER A 28 10.73 60.43 -21.93
CA SER A 28 9.33 60.71 -22.23
C SER A 28 8.52 60.42 -20.95
N GLN A 29 7.88 61.48 -20.46
CA GLN A 29 6.94 61.43 -19.34
C GLN A 29 5.63 60.83 -19.83
N ASP A 30 5.22 59.65 -19.33
CA ASP A 30 3.88 59.12 -19.45
C ASP A 30 3.02 59.54 -18.23
N PRO A 31 1.72 59.77 -18.44
CA PRO A 31 0.84 60.34 -17.43
C PRO A 31 0.51 59.36 -16.30
N GLN A 32 0.46 59.87 -15.10
CA GLN A 32 0.06 59.21 -13.86
C GLN A 32 -1.26 58.45 -14.00
N ALA A 33 -1.20 57.10 -13.88
CA ALA A 33 -2.36 56.25 -13.71
C ALA A 33 -2.83 56.35 -12.23
N ASN A 34 -4.12 56.60 -12.08
CA ASN A 34 -4.84 56.78 -10.84
C ASN A 34 -4.84 55.46 -10.00
N PRO A 35 -4.54 55.48 -8.68
CA PRO A 35 -4.43 54.25 -7.84
C PRO A 35 -5.78 53.74 -7.30
N ALA A 36 -6.88 53.87 -8.06
CA ALA A 36 -8.22 53.55 -7.54
C ALA A 36 -8.91 52.31 -8.15
N ASP A 37 -8.22 51.47 -8.93
CA ASP A 37 -8.83 50.25 -9.54
C ASP A 37 -8.01 48.96 -9.33
N GLN A 38 -7.49 48.76 -8.11
CA GLN A 38 -7.09 47.42 -7.70
C GLN A 38 -8.30 46.72 -7.06
N LYS A 39 -9.02 45.91 -7.84
CA LYS A 39 -9.91 44.88 -7.30
C LYS A 39 -9.12 44.05 -6.26
N PRO A 40 -9.70 43.81 -5.05
CA PRO A 40 -9.08 42.89 -4.11
C PRO A 40 -8.92 41.55 -4.79
N GLY A 41 -7.69 41.09 -4.97
CA GLY A 41 -7.40 39.72 -5.39
C GLY A 41 -8.14 38.78 -4.43
N ALA A 42 -8.94 37.88 -5.01
CA ALA A 42 -9.59 36.84 -4.23
C ALA A 42 -8.50 36.11 -3.43
N ALA A 43 -8.49 36.28 -2.12
CA ALA A 43 -7.66 35.50 -1.23
C ALA A 43 -7.96 34.04 -1.52
N ALA A 44 -6.94 33.30 -1.95
CA ALA A 44 -7.03 31.85 -2.06
C ALA A 44 -7.50 31.37 -0.70
N LYS A 45 -8.67 30.75 -0.64
CA LYS A 45 -9.14 30.09 0.58
C LYS A 45 -8.06 29.07 0.94
N GLU A 46 -7.33 29.30 2.02
CA GLU A 46 -6.51 28.25 2.62
C GLU A 46 -7.43 27.05 2.84
N SER A 47 -7.21 25.99 2.08
CA SER A 47 -7.92 24.74 2.28
C SER A 47 -7.49 24.22 3.65
N VAL A 48 -8.41 24.16 4.60
CA VAL A 48 -8.20 23.46 5.87
C VAL A 48 -7.69 22.07 5.52
N PRO A 49 -6.55 21.63 6.07
CA PRO A 49 -6.03 20.31 5.79
C PRO A 49 -7.11 19.27 6.09
N VAL A 50 -7.55 18.55 5.04
CA VAL A 50 -8.54 17.50 5.20
C VAL A 50 -7.91 16.43 6.09
N ALA A 51 -8.59 16.07 7.17
CA ALA A 51 -8.18 14.95 8.01
C ALA A 51 -8.46 13.66 7.23
N LEU A 52 -7.47 13.24 6.43
CA LEU A 52 -7.59 12.16 5.42
C LEU A 52 -8.24 10.88 5.96
N TRP A 53 -8.00 10.58 7.25
CA TRP A 53 -8.59 9.41 7.90
C TRP A 53 -10.12 9.47 8.04
N LYS A 54 -10.75 10.66 7.92
CA LYS A 54 -12.21 10.84 7.92
C LYS A 54 -12.83 10.55 6.55
N GLU A 55 -12.03 10.50 5.50
CA GLU A 55 -12.48 10.25 4.13
C GLU A 55 -12.63 8.76 3.81
N PHE A 56 -12.15 7.87 4.68
CA PHE A 56 -12.38 6.44 4.54
C PHE A 56 -13.85 6.13 4.79
N ASP A 57 -14.48 5.38 3.90
CA ASP A 57 -15.87 4.98 4.01
C ASP A 57 -15.99 3.45 4.11
N GLY A 58 -16.28 2.97 5.31
CA GLY A 58 -16.44 1.54 5.57
C GLY A 58 -17.57 0.88 4.77
N ARG A 59 -18.59 1.63 4.31
CA ARG A 59 -19.65 1.10 3.45
C ARG A 59 -19.13 0.86 2.02
N ARG A 60 -18.25 1.72 1.53
CA ARG A 60 -17.57 1.51 0.25
C ARG A 60 -16.66 0.29 0.32
N ALA A 61 -15.86 0.17 1.38
CA ALA A 61 -15.05 -1.02 1.64
C ALA A 61 -15.90 -2.29 1.67
N TYR A 62 -17.03 -2.26 2.40
CA TYR A 62 -17.97 -3.38 2.49
C TYR A 62 -18.54 -3.76 1.12
N ALA A 63 -18.92 -2.79 0.29
CA ALA A 63 -19.38 -3.07 -1.08
C ALA A 63 -18.32 -3.76 -1.94
N GLU A 64 -17.04 -3.48 -1.71
CA GLU A 64 -15.95 -4.21 -2.39
C GLU A 64 -15.78 -5.65 -1.86
N VAL A 65 -16.05 -5.89 -0.57
CA VAL A 65 -16.14 -7.24 0.00
C VAL A 65 -17.30 -8.02 -0.63
N GLU A 66 -18.48 -7.43 -0.75
CA GLU A 66 -19.64 -8.06 -1.39
C GLU A 66 -19.32 -8.53 -2.82
N ARG A 67 -18.61 -7.72 -3.60
CA ARG A 67 -18.20 -8.07 -4.97
C ARG A 67 -17.24 -9.25 -5.02
N GLN A 68 -16.32 -9.36 -4.07
CA GLN A 68 -15.39 -10.49 -3.98
C GLN A 68 -16.12 -11.77 -3.55
N VAL A 69 -16.95 -11.68 -2.51
CA VAL A 69 -17.78 -12.81 -2.03
C VAL A 69 -18.72 -13.32 -3.13
N ALA A 70 -19.27 -12.44 -3.97
CA ALA A 70 -20.10 -12.82 -5.12
C ALA A 70 -19.35 -13.64 -6.19
N CYS A 71 -18.03 -13.71 -6.15
CA CYS A 71 -17.25 -14.63 -6.99
C CYS A 71 -17.29 -16.08 -6.47
N GLY A 72 -17.74 -16.28 -5.23
CA GLY A 72 -17.67 -17.57 -4.53
C GLY A 72 -16.28 -17.85 -3.94
N PRO A 73 -16.01 -19.12 -3.56
CA PRO A 73 -14.68 -19.54 -3.11
C PRO A 73 -13.60 -19.21 -4.15
N ARG A 74 -12.51 -18.62 -3.71
CA ARG A 74 -11.46 -18.04 -4.56
C ARG A 74 -10.07 -18.66 -4.28
N PRO A 75 -9.91 -19.98 -4.21
CA PRO A 75 -8.59 -20.55 -3.98
C PRO A 75 -7.63 -20.21 -5.13
N SER A 76 -6.33 -20.19 -4.83
CA SER A 76 -5.27 -19.95 -5.81
C SER A 76 -5.41 -20.83 -7.05
N GLY A 77 -5.19 -20.25 -8.22
CA GLY A 77 -5.34 -20.91 -9.51
C GLY A 77 -6.79 -21.04 -10.02
N SER A 78 -7.82 -20.64 -9.23
CA SER A 78 -9.22 -20.72 -9.64
C SER A 78 -9.65 -19.61 -10.59
N GLN A 79 -10.70 -19.88 -11.41
CA GLN A 79 -11.33 -18.87 -12.24
C GLN A 79 -12.03 -17.77 -11.40
N ALA A 80 -12.56 -18.13 -10.23
CA ALA A 80 -13.18 -17.20 -9.31
C ALA A 80 -12.15 -16.17 -8.80
N LEU A 81 -10.95 -16.63 -8.42
CA LEU A 81 -9.86 -15.74 -8.03
C LEU A 81 -9.40 -14.86 -9.20
N ALA A 82 -9.29 -15.42 -10.41
CA ALA A 82 -8.96 -14.64 -11.61
C ALA A 82 -9.99 -13.53 -11.89
N LYS A 83 -11.30 -13.82 -11.67
CA LYS A 83 -12.37 -12.83 -11.78
C LYS A 83 -12.25 -11.73 -10.71
N ALA A 84 -12.01 -12.11 -9.46
CA ALA A 84 -11.78 -11.15 -8.37
C ALA A 84 -10.54 -10.28 -8.67
N ARG A 85 -9.43 -10.87 -9.11
CA ARG A 85 -8.20 -10.16 -9.52
C ARG A 85 -8.47 -9.13 -10.63
N GLY A 86 -9.29 -9.47 -11.61
CA GLY A 86 -9.70 -8.53 -12.67
C GLY A 86 -10.45 -7.32 -12.11
N HIS A 87 -11.36 -7.54 -11.14
CA HIS A 87 -12.08 -6.47 -10.46
C HIS A 87 -11.14 -5.59 -9.63
N LEU A 88 -10.27 -6.19 -8.80
CA LEU A 88 -9.27 -5.46 -8.02
C LEU A 88 -8.41 -4.56 -8.92
N THR A 89 -7.90 -5.12 -10.02
CA THR A 89 -7.07 -4.39 -11.00
C THR A 89 -7.80 -3.19 -11.58
N SER A 90 -9.03 -3.38 -12.08
CA SER A 90 -9.80 -2.30 -12.71
C SER A 90 -10.19 -1.21 -11.71
N THR A 91 -10.49 -1.57 -10.47
CA THR A 91 -10.83 -0.61 -9.41
C THR A 91 -9.61 0.23 -9.02
N LEU A 92 -8.45 -0.38 -8.79
CA LEU A 92 -7.19 0.33 -8.52
C LEU A 92 -6.84 1.30 -9.66
N GLN A 93 -6.97 0.86 -10.91
CA GLN A 93 -6.73 1.71 -12.08
C GLN A 93 -7.69 2.89 -12.14
N SER A 94 -8.97 2.69 -11.78
CA SER A 94 -9.95 3.77 -11.70
C SER A 94 -9.63 4.82 -10.63
N HIS A 95 -8.90 4.43 -9.59
CA HIS A 95 -8.39 5.31 -8.54
C HIS A 95 -7.03 5.95 -8.90
N GLY A 96 -6.51 5.74 -10.11
CA GLY A 96 -5.25 6.32 -10.59
C GLY A 96 -3.99 5.53 -10.24
N TRP A 97 -4.13 4.30 -9.76
CA TRP A 97 -3.00 3.42 -9.47
C TRP A 97 -2.59 2.63 -10.70
N GLN A 98 -1.30 2.47 -10.90
CA GLN A 98 -0.74 1.56 -11.89
C GLN A 98 -0.55 0.19 -11.24
N VAL A 99 -1.18 -0.81 -11.82
CA VAL A 99 -1.16 -2.18 -11.30
C VAL A 99 -0.24 -3.02 -12.16
N GLN A 100 0.75 -3.63 -11.52
CA GLN A 100 1.66 -4.59 -12.13
C GLN A 100 1.35 -5.98 -11.57
N PRO A 101 0.88 -6.93 -12.41
CA PRO A 101 0.75 -8.31 -12.01
C PRO A 101 2.16 -8.92 -11.82
N GLN A 102 2.35 -9.62 -10.71
CA GLN A 102 3.55 -10.38 -10.41
C GLN A 102 3.18 -11.87 -10.48
N VAL A 103 3.32 -12.45 -11.69
CA VAL A 103 2.98 -13.85 -11.97
C VAL A 103 4.16 -14.74 -11.57
N PHE A 104 3.87 -15.83 -10.87
CA PHE A 104 4.86 -16.83 -10.47
C PHE A 104 4.23 -18.22 -10.36
N THR A 105 5.07 -19.25 -10.38
CA THR A 105 4.63 -20.64 -10.16
C THR A 105 5.10 -21.10 -8.79
N ALA A 106 4.17 -21.40 -7.91
CA ALA A 106 4.44 -22.00 -6.60
C ALA A 106 4.47 -23.52 -6.68
N GLN A 107 5.46 -24.14 -6.03
CA GLN A 107 5.47 -25.59 -5.79
C GLN A 107 4.68 -25.85 -4.52
N THR A 108 3.55 -26.54 -4.65
CA THR A 108 2.61 -26.76 -3.55
C THR A 108 2.44 -28.25 -3.28
N PRO A 109 1.85 -28.66 -2.13
CA PRO A 109 1.52 -30.05 -1.88
C PRO A 109 0.61 -30.69 -2.94
N HIS A 110 -0.12 -29.87 -3.71
CA HIS A 110 -1.01 -30.33 -4.80
C HIS A 110 -0.37 -30.18 -6.19
N GLY A 111 0.95 -29.93 -6.26
CA GLY A 111 1.68 -29.70 -7.51
C GLY A 111 1.94 -28.21 -7.79
N ALA A 112 2.40 -27.92 -8.99
CA ALA A 112 2.69 -26.54 -9.40
C ALA A 112 1.39 -25.76 -9.67
N ILE A 113 1.24 -24.61 -9.03
CA ILE A 113 0.12 -23.68 -9.22
C ILE A 113 0.65 -22.33 -9.67
N GLU A 114 0.08 -21.76 -10.74
CA GLU A 114 0.33 -20.39 -11.14
C GLU A 114 -0.46 -19.44 -10.23
N MET A 115 0.25 -18.53 -9.60
CA MET A 115 -0.29 -17.52 -8.70
C MET A 115 0.07 -16.12 -9.19
N THR A 116 -0.67 -15.09 -8.74
CA THR A 116 -0.45 -13.72 -9.22
C THR A 116 -0.67 -12.72 -8.10
N ASN A 117 0.39 -12.11 -7.58
CA ASN A 117 0.25 -10.90 -6.76
C ASN A 117 -0.12 -9.70 -7.63
N LEU A 118 -0.83 -8.73 -7.06
CA LEU A 118 -1.01 -7.41 -7.67
C LEU A 118 -0.19 -6.38 -6.90
N VAL A 119 0.71 -5.70 -7.59
CA VAL A 119 1.54 -4.61 -7.01
C VAL A 119 1.08 -3.30 -7.63
N ALA A 120 0.55 -2.40 -6.80
CA ALA A 120 -0.01 -1.13 -7.25
C ALA A 120 0.79 0.07 -6.73
N ARG A 121 1.11 1.02 -7.62
CA ARG A 121 1.85 2.26 -7.34
C ARG A 121 1.10 3.46 -7.88
N PHE A 122 1.06 4.54 -7.11
CA PHE A 122 0.37 5.76 -7.50
C PHE A 122 1.30 6.69 -8.29
N GLY A 123 0.77 7.28 -9.39
CA GLY A 123 1.47 8.33 -10.14
C GLY A 123 2.79 7.92 -10.81
N SER A 124 3.22 6.66 -10.72
CA SER A 124 4.42 6.18 -11.38
C SER A 124 4.13 5.84 -12.84
N THR A 125 4.95 6.31 -13.76
CA THR A 125 5.00 5.70 -15.08
C THR A 125 5.82 4.40 -14.99
N PRO A 126 5.63 3.40 -15.87
CA PRO A 126 6.41 2.17 -15.86
C PRO A 126 7.94 2.37 -15.89
N SER A 127 8.38 3.56 -16.30
CA SER A 127 9.79 3.99 -16.37
C SER A 127 10.22 4.91 -15.22
N ALA A 128 9.31 5.29 -14.29
CA ALA A 128 9.71 6.12 -13.16
C ALA A 128 10.55 5.29 -12.17
N PRO A 129 11.64 5.86 -11.63
CA PRO A 129 12.41 5.16 -10.62
C PRO A 129 11.52 4.86 -9.41
N ALA A 130 11.55 3.60 -8.95
CA ALA A 130 10.80 3.09 -7.80
C ALA A 130 11.29 3.67 -6.44
N SER A 131 11.91 4.86 -6.45
CA SER A 131 12.62 5.43 -5.30
C SER A 131 11.76 6.26 -4.36
N THR A 132 10.46 6.39 -4.65
CA THR A 132 9.54 7.20 -3.82
C THR A 132 8.78 6.39 -2.79
N GLN A 133 8.56 5.08 -3.01
CA GLN A 133 7.82 4.25 -2.06
C GLN A 133 8.64 4.04 -0.78
N LYS A 134 7.99 4.24 0.36
CA LYS A 134 8.56 4.11 1.70
C LYS A 134 7.83 3.11 2.59
N ALA A 135 6.61 2.74 2.20
CA ALA A 135 5.79 1.79 2.94
C ALA A 135 5.09 0.80 2.00
N VAL A 136 4.92 -0.42 2.48
CA VAL A 136 4.07 -1.44 1.86
C VAL A 136 2.81 -1.59 2.70
N ILE A 137 1.63 -1.59 2.06
CA ILE A 137 0.38 -1.99 2.70
C ILE A 137 -0.13 -3.19 1.91
N GLY A 138 -0.26 -4.33 2.59
CA GLY A 138 -0.60 -5.61 1.96
C GLY A 138 -1.81 -6.29 2.56
N SER A 139 -2.41 -7.17 1.77
CA SER A 139 -3.49 -8.08 2.17
C SER A 139 -3.54 -9.23 1.18
N HIS A 140 -3.90 -10.43 1.62
CA HIS A 140 -4.22 -11.50 0.69
C HIS A 140 -5.63 -11.32 0.10
N TYR A 141 -5.91 -12.01 -1.01
CA TYR A 141 -7.21 -11.94 -1.69
C TYR A 141 -7.73 -13.31 -2.15
N ASP A 142 -6.94 -14.36 -1.97
CA ASP A 142 -7.36 -15.75 -2.15
C ASP A 142 -8.19 -16.23 -0.95
N THR A 143 -8.72 -17.43 -1.04
CA THR A 143 -9.39 -18.13 0.06
C THR A 143 -8.87 -19.53 0.20
N LYS A 144 -8.92 -20.06 1.41
CA LYS A 144 -8.64 -21.46 1.66
C LYS A 144 -9.54 -22.37 0.84
N SER A 145 -8.97 -23.47 0.38
CA SER A 145 -9.70 -24.55 -0.32
C SER A 145 -10.12 -25.63 0.65
N PHE A 146 -11.42 -25.85 0.79
CA PHE A 146 -11.97 -26.95 1.57
C PHE A 146 -12.73 -27.94 0.66
N SER A 147 -12.61 -29.23 0.95
CA SER A 147 -13.38 -30.26 0.24
C SER A 147 -14.77 -30.49 0.82
N THR A 148 -15.03 -30.02 2.03
CA THR A 148 -16.24 -30.34 2.82
C THR A 148 -17.20 -29.17 2.99
N ILE A 149 -16.74 -27.94 2.81
CA ILE A 149 -17.53 -26.71 2.96
C ILE A 149 -17.30 -25.77 1.77
N SER A 150 -18.28 -24.92 1.50
CA SER A 150 -18.11 -23.79 0.58
C SER A 150 -17.63 -22.58 1.42
N PHE A 151 -16.33 -22.30 1.35
CA PHE A 151 -15.69 -21.22 2.10
C PHE A 151 -15.55 -20.00 1.21
N VAL A 152 -16.31 -18.94 1.48
CA VAL A 152 -16.28 -17.72 0.67
C VAL A 152 -15.33 -16.65 1.23
N GLY A 153 -14.81 -16.84 2.45
CA GLY A 153 -13.83 -15.96 3.05
C GLY A 153 -14.27 -14.50 3.01
N ALA A 154 -15.38 -14.17 3.70
CA ALA A 154 -15.87 -12.80 3.71
C ALA A 154 -15.02 -11.90 4.60
N ASN A 155 -14.58 -12.44 5.75
CA ASN A 155 -13.59 -11.79 6.59
C ASN A 155 -12.17 -12.17 6.14
N ASP A 156 -11.96 -13.46 5.94
CA ASP A 156 -10.68 -14.06 5.58
C ASP A 156 -10.40 -13.88 4.07
N GLY A 157 -9.54 -12.91 3.77
CA GLY A 157 -9.14 -12.42 2.47
C GLY A 157 -10.02 -11.32 1.87
N ALA A 158 -11.36 -11.40 1.93
CA ALA A 158 -12.17 -10.40 1.23
C ALA A 158 -12.29 -9.08 2.02
N SER A 159 -12.35 -9.11 3.37
CA SER A 159 -12.51 -7.91 4.19
C SER A 159 -11.33 -6.96 4.03
N SER A 160 -10.12 -7.46 4.16
CA SER A 160 -8.89 -6.72 4.06
C SER A 160 -8.61 -6.27 2.62
N ALA A 161 -8.80 -7.13 1.62
CA ALA A 161 -8.64 -6.75 0.22
C ALA A 161 -9.68 -5.70 -0.23
N GLY A 162 -10.94 -5.79 0.24
CA GLY A 162 -11.98 -4.78 -0.02
C GLY A 162 -11.67 -3.44 0.63
N ALA A 163 -11.20 -3.46 1.88
CA ALA A 163 -10.77 -2.26 2.58
C ALA A 163 -9.53 -1.62 1.94
N LEU A 164 -8.62 -2.42 1.39
CA LEU A 164 -7.43 -1.93 0.69
C LEU A 164 -7.79 -1.20 -0.61
N LEU A 165 -8.88 -1.60 -1.29
CA LEU A 165 -9.43 -0.83 -2.42
C LEU A 165 -9.95 0.54 -1.98
N GLU A 166 -10.69 0.61 -0.87
CA GLU A 166 -11.15 1.90 -0.36
C GLU A 166 -9.98 2.77 0.13
N LEU A 167 -8.96 2.16 0.75
CA LEU A 167 -7.73 2.84 1.12
C LEU A 167 -7.06 3.46 -0.12
N SER A 168 -7.02 2.74 -1.24
CA SER A 168 -6.46 3.25 -2.50
C SER A 168 -7.17 4.50 -3.01
N ARG A 169 -8.51 4.55 -2.89
CA ARG A 169 -9.31 5.72 -3.25
C ARG A 169 -8.97 6.93 -2.37
N VAL A 170 -8.89 6.71 -1.06
CA VAL A 170 -8.62 7.79 -0.11
C VAL A 170 -7.19 8.31 -0.23
N LEU A 171 -6.21 7.42 -0.39
CA LEU A 171 -4.81 7.83 -0.63
C LEU A 171 -4.69 8.67 -1.90
N ALA A 172 -5.46 8.41 -2.94
CA ALA A 172 -5.44 9.21 -4.17
C ALA A 172 -5.88 10.67 -3.98
N LEU A 173 -6.55 11.01 -2.86
CA LEU A 173 -6.87 12.39 -2.47
C LEU A 173 -5.64 13.17 -1.98
N ASP A 174 -4.56 12.45 -1.60
CA ASP A 174 -3.25 13.00 -1.24
C ASP A 174 -2.16 12.33 -2.10
N PRO A 175 -1.92 12.83 -3.33
CA PRO A 175 -0.96 12.24 -4.26
C PRO A 175 0.47 12.14 -3.70
N GLY A 176 0.85 13.06 -2.81
CA GLY A 176 2.16 13.06 -2.17
C GLY A 176 2.34 11.88 -1.22
N LEU A 177 1.31 11.57 -0.43
CA LEU A 177 1.29 10.38 0.43
C LEU A 177 1.15 9.11 -0.41
N ALA A 178 0.22 9.08 -1.37
CA ALA A 178 -0.02 7.92 -2.23
C ALA A 178 1.24 7.47 -2.98
N ALA A 179 2.06 8.41 -3.48
CA ALA A 179 3.32 8.11 -4.16
C ALA A 179 4.37 7.45 -3.25
N GLN A 180 4.23 7.53 -1.93
CA GLN A 180 5.13 6.90 -0.96
C GLN A 180 4.71 5.49 -0.57
N ILE A 181 3.56 5.00 -1.09
CA ILE A 181 2.97 3.72 -0.68
C ILE A 181 2.92 2.77 -1.88
N GLU A 182 3.29 1.52 -1.65
CA GLU A 182 3.05 0.41 -2.54
C GLU A 182 1.93 -0.46 -1.94
N LEU A 183 0.82 -0.63 -2.67
CA LEU A 183 -0.26 -1.52 -2.26
C LEU A 183 -0.02 -2.89 -2.88
N VAL A 184 -0.16 -3.95 -2.09
CA VAL A 184 0.07 -5.31 -2.57
C VAL A 184 -1.09 -6.21 -2.17
N PHE A 185 -1.63 -6.93 -3.16
CA PHE A 185 -2.60 -8.00 -2.93
C PHE A 185 -1.89 -9.33 -3.18
N PHE A 186 -1.76 -10.13 -2.14
CA PHE A 186 -1.06 -11.42 -2.18
C PHE A 186 -2.00 -12.53 -2.63
N ASP A 187 -1.50 -13.41 -3.51
CA ASP A 187 -2.16 -14.65 -3.94
C ASP A 187 -1.47 -15.82 -3.24
N GLY A 188 -2.24 -16.74 -2.70
CA GLY A 188 -1.71 -17.93 -2.05
C GLY A 188 -1.12 -17.64 -0.66
N GLU A 189 -1.77 -16.80 0.12
CA GLU A 189 -1.54 -16.73 1.56
C GLU A 189 -1.91 -18.07 2.19
N GLU A 190 -3.06 -18.59 1.83
CA GLU A 190 -3.68 -19.78 2.37
C GLU A 190 -2.89 -21.07 2.08
N ALA A 191 -2.56 -21.78 3.16
CA ALA A 191 -1.96 -23.12 3.02
C ALA A 191 -2.93 -24.10 2.36
N LEU A 192 -2.44 -24.91 1.41
CA LEU A 192 -3.27 -25.92 0.74
C LEU A 192 -3.61 -27.11 1.64
N GLN A 193 -2.71 -27.44 2.59
CA GLN A 193 -2.93 -28.47 3.62
C GLN A 193 -2.82 -27.82 5.00
N GLN A 194 -1.64 -27.39 5.38
CA GLN A 194 -1.40 -26.70 6.66
C GLN A 194 -0.20 -25.76 6.53
N PHE A 195 -0.19 -24.68 7.28
CA PHE A 195 0.93 -23.74 7.29
C PHE A 195 2.23 -24.43 7.73
N THR A 196 3.25 -24.31 6.87
CA THR A 196 4.61 -24.80 7.08
C THR A 196 5.61 -23.84 6.45
N GLU A 197 6.90 -24.15 6.50
CA GLU A 197 7.92 -23.38 5.75
C GLU A 197 7.70 -23.38 4.24
N THR A 198 6.93 -24.32 3.69
CA THR A 198 6.75 -24.52 2.23
C THR A 198 5.29 -24.57 1.79
N ASP A 199 4.32 -24.46 2.70
CA ASP A 199 2.89 -24.45 2.39
C ASP A 199 2.22 -23.26 3.07
N GLY A 200 1.65 -22.35 2.28
CA GLY A 200 1.12 -21.04 2.66
C GLY A 200 2.10 -19.89 2.45
N LEU A 201 1.61 -18.66 2.49
CA LEU A 201 2.34 -17.40 2.32
C LEU A 201 3.14 -17.33 1.00
N TYR A 202 2.66 -18.00 -0.05
CA TYR A 202 3.39 -18.09 -1.31
C TYR A 202 3.61 -16.73 -1.96
N GLY A 203 2.57 -15.89 -1.96
CA GLY A 203 2.59 -14.56 -2.55
C GLY A 203 3.53 -13.61 -1.85
N SER A 204 3.43 -13.51 -0.54
CA SER A 204 4.29 -12.63 0.25
C SER A 204 5.75 -13.08 0.28
N ARG A 205 6.00 -14.41 0.30
CA ARG A 205 7.37 -14.96 0.14
C ARG A 205 7.96 -14.60 -1.21
N HIS A 206 7.17 -14.75 -2.28
CA HIS A 206 7.63 -14.39 -3.62
C HIS A 206 7.91 -12.88 -3.71
N TYR A 207 6.99 -12.04 -3.23
CA TYR A 207 7.15 -10.59 -3.23
C TYR A 207 8.36 -10.14 -2.42
N ALA A 208 8.54 -10.63 -1.19
CA ALA A 208 9.67 -10.32 -0.33
C ALA A 208 11.01 -10.75 -0.96
N THR A 209 11.04 -11.91 -1.61
CA THR A 209 12.22 -12.41 -2.36
C THR A 209 12.56 -11.46 -3.50
N GLN A 210 11.58 -11.03 -4.29
CA GLN A 210 11.79 -10.09 -5.39
C GLN A 210 12.28 -8.72 -4.90
N LEU A 211 11.78 -8.24 -3.76
CA LEU A 211 12.29 -7.01 -3.15
C LEU A 211 13.75 -7.13 -2.72
N ARG A 212 14.12 -8.23 -2.06
CA ARG A 212 15.49 -8.50 -1.65
C ARG A 212 16.42 -8.59 -2.85
N ASP A 213 16.08 -9.42 -3.82
CA ASP A 213 16.97 -9.74 -4.97
C ASP A 213 17.15 -8.54 -5.93
N SER A 214 16.14 -7.67 -6.01
CA SER A 214 16.25 -6.41 -6.77
C SER A 214 16.89 -5.27 -5.98
N GLY A 215 17.21 -5.45 -4.70
CA GLY A 215 17.72 -4.39 -3.83
C GLY A 215 16.68 -3.32 -3.44
N ARG A 216 15.41 -3.49 -3.82
CA ARG A 216 14.36 -2.53 -3.53
C ARG A 216 13.92 -2.54 -2.05
N ALA A 217 14.18 -3.62 -1.33
CA ALA A 217 13.80 -3.73 0.07
C ALA A 217 14.29 -2.54 0.92
N ALA A 218 15.51 -2.05 0.66
CA ALA A 218 16.14 -0.95 1.40
C ALA A 218 15.41 0.41 1.29
N GLN A 219 14.50 0.57 0.34
CA GLN A 219 13.71 1.82 0.23
C GLN A 219 12.52 1.85 1.19
N PHE A 220 12.03 0.70 1.63
CA PHE A 220 10.87 0.61 2.51
C PHE A 220 11.27 0.75 3.98
N GLN A 221 10.60 1.63 4.69
CA GLN A 221 10.82 1.89 6.10
C GLN A 221 10.00 0.93 6.98
N PHE A 222 8.82 0.53 6.50
CA PHE A 222 7.93 -0.41 7.17
C PHE A 222 6.91 -1.03 6.21
N ALA A 223 6.25 -2.07 6.70
CA ALA A 223 5.08 -2.66 6.07
C ALA A 223 3.92 -2.80 7.07
N VAL A 224 2.70 -2.76 6.56
CA VAL A 224 1.46 -3.10 7.29
C VAL A 224 0.74 -4.17 6.48
N VAL A 225 0.39 -5.26 7.13
CA VAL A 225 -0.46 -6.30 6.56
C VAL A 225 -1.82 -6.23 7.25
N TRP A 226 -2.87 -6.43 6.48
CA TRP A 226 -4.24 -6.52 6.97
C TRP A 226 -4.78 -7.92 6.69
N ASP A 227 -5.30 -8.54 7.72
CA ASP A 227 -6.04 -9.78 7.61
C ASP A 227 -7.24 -9.83 8.58
N MET A 228 -8.36 -10.39 8.13
CA MET A 228 -9.59 -10.59 8.90
C MET A 228 -10.07 -9.34 9.68
N ILE A 229 -10.07 -8.17 9.04
CA ILE A 229 -10.34 -6.87 9.69
C ILE A 229 -11.82 -6.46 9.69
N GLY A 230 -12.71 -7.35 9.25
CA GLY A 230 -14.13 -7.03 9.04
C GLY A 230 -15.07 -7.52 10.13
N ASP A 231 -14.63 -8.33 11.10
CA ASP A 231 -15.52 -8.90 12.13
C ASP A 231 -16.39 -7.83 12.79
N LYS A 232 -17.68 -8.08 12.85
CA LYS A 232 -18.67 -7.20 13.53
C LYS A 232 -18.35 -6.96 15.00
N ASN A 233 -17.61 -7.88 15.64
CA ASN A 233 -17.12 -7.78 17.01
C ASN A 233 -15.61 -7.48 17.07
N LEU A 234 -15.09 -6.73 16.11
CA LEU A 234 -13.69 -6.47 15.87
C LEU A 234 -12.81 -6.42 17.12
N THR A 235 -11.82 -7.30 17.15
CA THR A 235 -10.75 -7.34 18.15
C THR A 235 -9.41 -7.55 17.46
N VAL A 236 -8.70 -6.46 17.18
CA VAL A 236 -7.36 -6.57 16.60
C VAL A 236 -6.38 -7.15 17.61
N THR A 237 -5.75 -8.24 17.23
CA THR A 237 -4.75 -8.97 18.02
C THR A 237 -3.35 -8.78 17.41
N LEU A 238 -2.69 -7.66 17.75
CA LEU A 238 -1.35 -7.36 17.23
C LEU A 238 -0.36 -8.43 17.73
N PRO A 239 0.37 -9.13 16.83
CA PRO A 239 1.31 -10.18 17.22
C PRO A 239 2.36 -9.70 18.22
N LEU A 240 2.75 -10.59 19.17
CA LEU A 240 3.69 -10.26 20.25
C LEU A 240 5.06 -9.82 19.73
N ASP A 241 5.48 -10.36 18.59
CA ASP A 241 6.76 -10.10 17.94
C ASP A 241 6.72 -8.91 16.96
N SER A 242 5.60 -8.19 16.89
CA SER A 242 5.48 -6.95 16.09
C SER A 242 6.53 -5.92 16.51
N PRO A 243 7.13 -5.16 15.57
CA PRO A 243 8.10 -4.13 15.88
C PRO A 243 7.55 -3.10 16.86
N LYS A 244 8.19 -2.99 18.03
CA LYS A 244 7.69 -2.18 19.17
C LYS A 244 7.36 -0.74 18.80
N GLU A 245 8.21 -0.09 18.01
CA GLU A 245 7.99 1.30 17.61
C GLU A 245 6.74 1.44 16.72
N LEU A 246 6.58 0.56 15.73
CA LEU A 246 5.38 0.56 14.86
C LEU A 246 4.12 0.30 15.68
N THR A 247 4.17 -0.68 16.58
CA THR A 247 3.06 -1.00 17.49
C THR A 247 2.64 0.21 18.33
N GLN A 248 3.60 0.90 18.95
CA GLN A 248 3.32 2.09 19.75
C GLN A 248 2.69 3.22 18.91
N ARG A 249 3.20 3.46 17.71
CA ARG A 249 2.66 4.49 16.79
C ARG A 249 1.27 4.12 16.27
N LEU A 250 1.02 2.84 16.01
CA LEU A 250 -0.31 2.36 15.60
C LEU A 250 -1.33 2.54 16.73
N LEU A 251 -0.97 2.14 17.96
CA LEU A 251 -1.83 2.30 19.13
C LEU A 251 -2.11 3.78 19.45
N ALA A 252 -1.12 4.66 19.28
CA ALA A 252 -1.30 6.10 19.41
C ALA A 252 -2.26 6.65 18.32
N SER A 253 -2.19 6.12 17.11
CA SER A 253 -3.12 6.46 16.03
C SER A 253 -4.53 5.97 16.33
N ALA A 254 -4.68 4.76 16.87
CA ALA A 254 -5.97 4.22 17.31
C ALA A 254 -6.59 5.08 18.43
N GLU A 255 -5.77 5.58 19.38
CA GLU A 255 -6.21 6.52 20.41
C GLU A 255 -6.70 7.84 19.79
N ALA A 256 -5.93 8.42 18.89
CA ALA A 256 -6.23 9.71 18.25
C ALA A 256 -7.55 9.69 17.47
N VAL A 257 -7.92 8.54 16.87
CA VAL A 257 -9.19 8.36 16.17
C VAL A 257 -10.27 7.69 17.03
N GLN A 258 -10.05 7.62 18.35
CA GLN A 258 -10.99 7.08 19.34
C GLN A 258 -11.38 5.60 19.12
N SER A 259 -10.45 4.82 18.60
CA SER A 259 -10.65 3.38 18.27
C SER A 259 -9.75 2.44 19.07
N ARG A 260 -9.01 2.96 20.09
CA ARG A 260 -8.01 2.21 20.87
C ARG A 260 -8.57 0.93 21.50
N GLY A 261 -9.86 0.94 21.88
CA GLY A 261 -10.52 -0.20 22.54
C GLY A 261 -10.60 -1.47 21.70
N HIS A 262 -10.46 -1.37 20.37
CA HIS A 262 -10.45 -2.52 19.47
C HIS A 262 -9.09 -3.22 19.38
N PHE A 263 -8.03 -2.65 19.94
CA PHE A 263 -6.66 -3.14 19.74
C PHE A 263 -6.09 -3.70 21.03
N ARG A 264 -5.50 -4.89 20.97
CA ARG A 264 -4.74 -5.53 22.03
C ARG A 264 -3.45 -6.16 21.49
N ILE A 265 -2.50 -6.42 22.36
CA ILE A 265 -1.31 -7.23 22.02
C ILE A 265 -1.72 -8.69 22.20
N PHE A 266 -1.44 -9.51 21.22
CA PHE A 266 -1.63 -10.95 21.28
C PHE A 266 -0.53 -11.57 22.16
N ASP A 267 -0.78 -12.75 22.75
CA ASP A 267 0.14 -13.38 23.67
C ASP A 267 1.24 -14.23 23.01
N ARG A 268 1.21 -14.29 21.67
CA ARG A 268 2.13 -15.11 20.85
C ARG A 268 2.43 -14.45 19.51
N PRO A 269 3.51 -14.91 18.81
CA PRO A 269 3.74 -14.59 17.40
C PRO A 269 2.60 -15.12 16.51
N MET A 270 2.42 -14.48 15.36
CA MET A 270 1.48 -14.90 14.32
C MET A 270 2.25 -15.28 13.07
N LEU A 271 1.82 -16.29 12.34
CA LEU A 271 2.34 -16.66 11.03
C LEU A 271 1.38 -16.16 9.97
N ASP A 272 1.76 -15.06 9.31
CA ASP A 272 1.00 -14.41 8.27
C ASP A 272 1.93 -13.64 7.30
N ASP A 273 1.39 -12.99 6.28
CA ASP A 273 2.09 -12.30 5.18
C ASP A 273 3.11 -11.25 5.64
N HIS A 274 3.00 -10.71 6.87
CA HIS A 274 4.02 -9.82 7.46
C HIS A 274 5.35 -10.54 7.74
N VAL A 275 5.32 -11.86 8.00
CA VAL A 275 6.51 -12.64 8.36
C VAL A 275 7.52 -12.70 7.22
N PRO A 276 7.17 -13.04 5.96
CA PRO A 276 8.12 -12.98 4.84
C PRO A 276 8.69 -11.58 4.60
N LEU A 277 7.90 -10.51 4.80
CA LEU A 277 8.40 -9.13 4.67
C LEU A 277 9.50 -8.84 5.70
N GLY A 278 9.31 -9.30 6.94
CA GLY A 278 10.30 -9.16 8.02
C GLY A 278 11.54 -10.05 7.81
N LEU A 279 11.33 -11.34 7.57
CA LEU A 279 12.43 -12.32 7.55
C LEU A 279 13.23 -12.33 6.25
N ILE A 280 12.57 -12.15 5.09
CA ILE A 280 13.21 -12.27 3.77
C ILE A 280 13.67 -10.91 3.26
N ALA A 281 12.80 -9.89 3.32
CA ALA A 281 13.09 -8.55 2.83
C ALA A 281 13.69 -7.63 3.89
N HIS A 282 13.71 -8.04 5.17
CA HIS A 282 14.18 -7.26 6.32
C HIS A 282 13.47 -5.90 6.47
N ILE A 283 12.18 -5.85 6.11
CA ILE A 283 11.32 -4.69 6.28
C ILE A 283 10.56 -4.86 7.60
N PRO A 284 10.66 -3.92 8.56
CA PRO A 284 9.85 -3.97 9.78
C PRO A 284 8.36 -4.03 9.41
N ALA A 285 7.68 -5.11 9.71
CA ALA A 285 6.29 -5.34 9.34
C ALA A 285 5.40 -5.51 10.57
N ILE A 286 4.20 -4.92 10.54
CA ILE A 286 3.16 -5.11 11.53
C ILE A 286 1.95 -5.73 10.87
N ASP A 287 1.35 -6.68 11.58
CA ASP A 287 0.13 -7.32 11.19
C ASP A 287 -1.05 -6.74 11.97
N ILE A 288 -2.11 -6.35 11.27
CA ILE A 288 -3.38 -5.89 11.83
C ILE A 288 -4.40 -6.97 11.52
N ILE A 289 -4.54 -7.90 12.46
CA ILE A 289 -5.36 -9.10 12.29
C ILE A 289 -6.33 -9.27 13.46
N ASP A 290 -7.55 -9.74 13.17
CA ASP A 290 -8.48 -10.24 14.19
C ASP A 290 -8.42 -11.77 14.25
N PHE A 291 -7.53 -12.31 15.08
CA PHE A 291 -7.38 -13.76 15.24
C PHE A 291 -8.33 -14.35 16.29
N GLU A 292 -9.21 -13.57 16.87
CA GLU A 292 -10.29 -14.04 17.76
C GLU A 292 -11.64 -14.18 17.04
N TYR A 293 -11.61 -14.23 15.70
CA TYR A 293 -12.77 -14.38 14.83
C TYR A 293 -13.32 -15.83 14.86
N ASP A 294 -14.49 -16.02 15.47
CA ASP A 294 -15.09 -17.35 15.69
C ASP A 294 -15.43 -18.11 14.41
N ALA A 295 -15.74 -17.41 13.30
CA ALA A 295 -16.10 -18.03 12.04
C ALA A 295 -14.89 -18.36 11.14
N TRP A 296 -13.66 -18.11 11.61
CA TRP A 296 -12.45 -18.42 10.87
C TRP A 296 -12.42 -19.88 10.39
N HIS A 297 -12.14 -20.07 9.11
CA HIS A 297 -12.08 -21.38 8.42
C HIS A 297 -13.34 -22.25 8.57
N THR A 298 -14.52 -21.60 8.68
CA THR A 298 -15.81 -22.27 8.71
C THR A 298 -16.72 -21.80 7.56
N ALA A 299 -17.83 -22.53 7.31
CA ALA A 299 -18.83 -22.10 6.33
C ALA A 299 -19.58 -20.81 6.76
N ASP A 300 -19.43 -20.38 8.02
CA ASP A 300 -20.08 -19.21 8.56
C ASP A 300 -19.29 -17.91 8.31
N ASP A 301 -18.08 -17.97 7.74
CA ASP A 301 -17.35 -16.78 7.27
C ASP A 301 -18.04 -16.18 6.04
N THR A 302 -19.10 -15.44 6.31
CA THR A 302 -19.98 -14.82 5.33
C THR A 302 -20.17 -13.33 5.61
N LEU A 303 -20.83 -12.61 4.71
CA LEU A 303 -21.18 -11.20 4.87
C LEU A 303 -21.95 -10.90 6.17
N ALA A 304 -22.65 -11.88 6.74
CA ALA A 304 -23.38 -11.72 8.00
C ALA A 304 -22.48 -11.53 9.23
N GLN A 305 -21.20 -11.90 9.13
CA GLN A 305 -20.24 -11.79 10.23
C GLN A 305 -19.44 -10.52 10.21
N ILE A 306 -19.42 -9.77 9.11
CA ILE A 306 -18.61 -8.56 8.96
C ILE A 306 -19.45 -7.29 9.03
N SER A 307 -18.81 -6.17 9.34
CA SER A 307 -19.47 -4.88 9.42
C SER A 307 -18.69 -3.76 8.71
N PRO A 308 -19.40 -2.80 8.07
CA PRO A 308 -18.77 -1.59 7.56
C PRO A 308 -18.03 -0.79 8.64
N GLN A 309 -18.51 -0.85 9.90
CA GLN A 309 -17.90 -0.10 10.99
C GLN A 309 -16.50 -0.61 11.35
N SER A 310 -16.29 -1.91 11.30
CA SER A 310 -14.97 -2.52 11.55
C SER A 310 -13.97 -2.12 10.48
N LEU A 311 -14.37 -2.20 9.20
CA LEU A 311 -13.56 -1.73 8.07
C LEU A 311 -13.23 -0.24 8.19
N GLN A 312 -14.23 0.58 8.57
CA GLN A 312 -14.04 2.01 8.85
C GLN A 312 -12.98 2.25 9.93
N THR A 313 -13.04 1.50 11.01
CA THR A 313 -12.12 1.60 12.14
C THR A 313 -10.68 1.37 11.67
N ILE A 314 -10.43 0.26 10.97
CA ILE A 314 -9.06 -0.09 10.52
C ILE A 314 -8.55 0.89 9.47
N GLY A 315 -9.38 1.25 8.49
CA GLY A 315 -8.99 2.22 7.47
C GLY A 315 -8.65 3.59 8.06
N SER A 316 -9.45 4.09 9.00
CA SER A 316 -9.20 5.38 9.67
C SER A 316 -7.92 5.36 10.51
N VAL A 317 -7.71 4.30 11.30
CA VAL A 317 -6.49 4.13 12.12
C VAL A 317 -5.26 4.11 11.23
N THR A 318 -5.31 3.32 10.15
CA THR A 318 -4.16 3.19 9.24
C THR A 318 -3.86 4.49 8.50
N LEU A 319 -4.86 5.22 8.01
CA LEU A 319 -4.63 6.53 7.36
C LEU A 319 -4.03 7.54 8.34
N HIS A 320 -4.49 7.57 9.58
CA HIS A 320 -3.89 8.42 10.61
C HIS A 320 -2.44 8.01 10.90
N PHE A 321 -2.17 6.72 10.99
CA PHE A 321 -0.83 6.16 11.19
C PHE A 321 0.11 6.54 10.04
N LEU A 322 -0.31 6.37 8.79
CA LEU A 322 0.48 6.70 7.61
C LEU A 322 0.83 8.18 7.54
N LYS A 323 -0.13 9.08 7.79
CA LYS A 323 0.11 10.54 7.79
C LYS A 323 1.09 10.99 8.87
N ASN A 324 1.23 10.25 9.96
CA ASN A 324 2.19 10.57 11.03
C ASN A 324 3.59 9.99 10.80
N LEU A 325 3.74 9.03 9.90
CA LEU A 325 5.02 8.39 9.57
C LEU A 325 5.61 8.88 8.25
N LEU A 326 4.74 9.26 7.32
CA LEU A 326 5.09 9.65 5.94
C LEU A 326 4.59 11.09 5.72
N PRO A 327 5.40 12.09 6.06
CA PRO A 327 5.02 13.50 5.95
C PRO A 327 4.88 13.98 4.49
#